data_e8616d5a7e8dae9cb690bd8b15202d43
#
_entry.id   e8616d5a7e8dae9cb690bd8b15202d43
#
_cell.length_a   1.000
_cell.length_b   1.000
_cell.length_c   1.000
_cell.angle_alpha   90.00
_cell.angle_beta   90.00
_cell.angle_gamma   90.00
#
_symmetry.space_group_name_H-M   'P 1'
#
loop_
_entity.id
_entity.type
_entity.pdbx_description
1 polymer ?
#
loop_
_entity_poly.entity_id
_entity_poly.type
_entity_poly.pdbx_seq_one_letter_code
_entity_poly.pdbx_strand_id
1 'polypeptide(L)'
;MGDAAAVSAVRVAGWRAAYAGVIPGAYLDAMSVERDAAVREERFAAGRAAGLCDLVAVGADGQVVGWACCGPRNTPGGGAGGEGEVYALYVRPDLLGRGVGRALLDTVHDEAAARGWGALVLWVVEANARARRFYEAAGYRPDGGAQSEEYAGVAVREVRYRRVAGPFPCGPGHPSGVRQ
;
A
#
# COMPACT_ATOMS: atom_id res chain seq x y z
N MET A 1 -18.44 5.30 -7.38
CA MET A 1 -19.10 4.60 -6.26
C MET A 1 -18.98 3.06 -6.34
N GLY A 2 -18.02 2.49 -7.04
CA GLY A 2 -17.90 1.04 -7.29
C GLY A 2 -16.64 0.34 -6.76
N ASP A 3 -15.65 1.10 -6.32
CA ASP A 3 -14.33 0.49 -6.04
C ASP A 3 -14.15 0.00 -4.60
N ALA A 4 -14.92 0.47 -3.63
CA ALA A 4 -14.74 0.08 -2.22
C ALA A 4 -14.85 -1.44 -2.01
N ALA A 5 -15.88 -2.07 -2.57
CA ALA A 5 -16.06 -3.51 -2.48
C ALA A 5 -14.94 -4.28 -3.22
N ALA A 6 -14.57 -3.82 -4.42
CA ALA A 6 -13.51 -4.46 -5.20
C ALA A 6 -12.13 -4.30 -4.53
N VAL A 7 -11.82 -3.11 -4.01
CA VAL A 7 -10.60 -2.85 -3.22
C VAL A 7 -10.58 -3.71 -1.96
N SER A 8 -11.71 -3.81 -1.25
CA SER A 8 -11.83 -4.65 -0.06
C SER A 8 -11.62 -6.14 -0.37
N ALA A 9 -12.14 -6.61 -1.50
CA ALA A 9 -11.91 -7.98 -1.94
C ALA A 9 -10.41 -8.25 -2.19
N VAL A 10 -9.71 -7.34 -2.88
CA VAL A 10 -8.25 -7.44 -3.10
C VAL A 10 -7.50 -7.41 -1.77
N ARG A 11 -7.87 -6.50 -0.87
CA ARG A 11 -7.22 -6.39 0.45
C ARG A 11 -7.41 -7.64 1.30
N VAL A 12 -8.63 -8.12 1.45
CA VAL A 12 -8.95 -9.32 2.26
C VAL A 12 -8.22 -10.54 1.70
N ALA A 13 -8.28 -10.77 0.39
CA ALA A 13 -7.56 -11.86 -0.26
C ALA A 13 -6.03 -11.72 -0.07
N GLY A 14 -5.50 -10.51 -0.21
CA GLY A 14 -4.09 -10.21 0.03
C GLY A 14 -3.65 -10.50 1.47
N TRP A 15 -4.45 -10.11 2.46
CA TRP A 15 -4.19 -10.40 3.87
C TRP A 15 -4.15 -11.90 4.16
N ARG A 16 -5.15 -12.63 3.71
CA ARG A 16 -5.21 -14.09 3.91
C ARG A 16 -4.01 -14.80 3.29
N ALA A 17 -3.58 -14.35 2.12
CA ALA A 17 -2.42 -14.94 1.43
C ALA A 17 -1.07 -14.53 2.05
N ALA A 18 -0.92 -13.26 2.45
CA ALA A 18 0.37 -12.74 2.91
C ALA A 18 0.68 -13.08 4.36
N TYR A 19 -0.35 -13.23 5.20
CA TYR A 19 -0.20 -13.34 6.65
C TYR A 19 -0.63 -14.70 7.23
N ALA A 20 -0.92 -15.68 6.39
CA ALA A 20 -1.11 -17.06 6.82
C ALA A 20 0.12 -17.55 7.61
N GLY A 21 -0.11 -18.05 8.84
CA GLY A 21 0.95 -18.47 9.74
C GLY A 21 1.69 -17.34 10.49
N VAL A 22 1.35 -16.08 10.23
CA VAL A 22 1.87 -14.89 10.93
C VAL A 22 0.80 -14.29 11.84
N ILE A 23 -0.40 -14.12 11.29
CA ILE A 23 -1.58 -13.65 12.02
C ILE A 23 -2.48 -14.85 12.30
N PRO A 24 -3.15 -14.91 13.48
CA PRO A 24 -4.05 -16.02 13.80
C PRO A 24 -5.09 -16.26 12.71
N GLY A 25 -5.26 -17.54 12.31
CA GLY A 25 -6.21 -17.91 11.25
C GLY A 25 -7.63 -17.43 11.53
N ALA A 26 -8.10 -17.55 12.77
CA ALA A 26 -9.42 -17.06 13.16
C ALA A 26 -9.62 -15.56 12.91
N TYR A 27 -8.56 -14.74 13.06
CA TYR A 27 -8.61 -13.31 12.70
C TYR A 27 -8.77 -13.13 11.19
N LEU A 28 -7.95 -13.84 10.40
CA LEU A 28 -7.98 -13.76 8.93
C LEU A 28 -9.32 -14.28 8.37
N ASP A 29 -9.86 -15.35 8.94
CA ASP A 29 -11.14 -15.94 8.55
C ASP A 29 -12.33 -15.01 8.89
N ALA A 30 -12.24 -14.27 9.99
CA ALA A 30 -13.25 -13.31 10.41
C ALA A 30 -13.25 -12.01 9.55
N MET A 31 -12.25 -11.79 8.70
CA MET A 31 -12.25 -10.65 7.78
C MET A 31 -13.39 -10.80 6.76
N SER A 32 -14.23 -9.77 6.66
CA SER A 32 -15.36 -9.72 5.72
C SER A 32 -15.16 -8.60 4.72
N VAL A 33 -15.34 -8.93 3.44
CA VAL A 33 -15.26 -7.94 2.34
C VAL A 33 -16.33 -6.86 2.53
N GLU A 34 -17.54 -7.24 2.92
CA GLU A 34 -18.67 -6.32 3.10
C GLU A 34 -18.41 -5.33 4.23
N ARG A 35 -17.92 -5.82 5.38
CA ARG A 35 -17.57 -4.95 6.52
C ARG A 35 -16.39 -4.03 6.20
N ASP A 36 -15.37 -4.55 5.52
CA ASP A 36 -14.22 -3.72 5.09
C ASP A 36 -14.67 -2.67 4.08
N ALA A 37 -15.58 -3.00 3.15
CA ALA A 37 -16.09 -2.07 2.14
C ALA A 37 -16.86 -0.90 2.77
N ALA A 38 -17.73 -1.17 3.73
CA ALA A 38 -18.48 -0.13 4.44
C ALA A 38 -17.55 0.88 5.12
N VAL A 39 -16.53 0.39 5.85
CA VAL A 39 -15.52 1.25 6.48
C VAL A 39 -14.71 2.02 5.44
N ARG A 40 -14.45 1.42 4.29
CA ARG A 40 -13.62 2.00 3.23
C ARG A 40 -14.32 3.12 2.48
N GLU A 41 -15.63 3.03 2.27
CA GLU A 41 -16.40 4.14 1.68
C GLU A 41 -16.25 5.43 2.48
N GLU A 42 -16.38 5.34 3.81
CA GLU A 42 -16.17 6.48 4.71
C GLU A 42 -14.70 6.95 4.66
N ARG A 43 -13.74 6.03 4.67
CA ARG A 43 -12.31 6.34 4.63
C ARG A 43 -11.89 7.00 3.32
N PHE A 44 -12.44 6.63 2.18
CA PHE A 44 -12.12 7.26 0.90
C PHE A 44 -12.56 8.72 0.87
N ALA A 45 -13.73 9.05 1.44
CA ALA A 45 -14.20 10.43 1.51
C ALA A 45 -13.31 11.27 2.45
N ALA A 46 -13.07 10.79 3.67
CA ALA A 46 -12.22 11.45 4.66
C ALA A 46 -10.76 11.53 4.21
N GLY A 47 -10.24 10.48 3.59
CA GLY A 47 -8.87 10.38 3.12
C GLY A 47 -8.53 11.42 2.06
N ARG A 48 -9.42 11.63 1.08
CA ARG A 48 -9.22 12.69 0.08
C ARG A 48 -9.11 14.07 0.72
N ALA A 49 -9.93 14.36 1.72
CA ALA A 49 -9.84 15.62 2.47
C ALA A 49 -8.52 15.74 3.25
N ALA A 50 -7.95 14.62 3.68
CA ALA A 50 -6.64 14.56 4.35
C ALA A 50 -5.45 14.46 3.38
N GLY A 51 -5.68 14.55 2.07
CA GLY A 51 -4.63 14.48 1.05
C GLY A 51 -4.16 13.06 0.71
N LEU A 52 -4.91 12.01 1.10
CA LEU A 52 -4.61 10.65 0.66
C LEU A 52 -4.97 10.47 -0.82
N CYS A 53 -4.19 9.65 -1.48
CA CYS A 53 -4.38 9.21 -2.85
C CYS A 53 -4.59 7.70 -2.87
N ASP A 54 -5.74 7.27 -3.36
CA ASP A 54 -6.06 5.86 -3.59
C ASP A 54 -5.93 5.54 -5.08
N LEU A 55 -5.16 4.52 -5.41
CA LEU A 55 -4.83 4.08 -6.75
C LEU A 55 -5.32 2.65 -6.95
N VAL A 56 -6.01 2.37 -8.04
CA VAL A 56 -6.42 1.01 -8.39
C VAL A 56 -5.79 0.56 -9.70
N ALA A 57 -5.32 -0.67 -9.72
CA ALA A 57 -4.93 -1.36 -10.94
C ALA A 57 -6.14 -2.14 -11.47
N VAL A 58 -6.42 -1.97 -12.76
CA VAL A 58 -7.55 -2.60 -13.44
C VAL A 58 -7.04 -3.59 -14.47
N GLY A 59 -7.52 -4.82 -14.40
CA GLY A 59 -7.19 -5.88 -15.36
C GLY A 59 -7.85 -5.67 -16.72
N ALA A 60 -7.48 -6.49 -17.70
CA ALA A 60 -8.05 -6.43 -19.05
C ALA A 60 -9.56 -6.72 -19.09
N ASP A 61 -10.06 -7.41 -18.08
CA ASP A 61 -11.49 -7.71 -17.87
C ASP A 61 -12.27 -6.57 -17.17
N GLY A 62 -11.60 -5.44 -16.89
CA GLY A 62 -12.19 -4.31 -16.18
C GLY A 62 -12.28 -4.47 -14.65
N GLN A 63 -11.82 -5.59 -14.09
CA GLN A 63 -11.84 -5.83 -12.64
C GLN A 63 -10.68 -5.17 -11.94
N VAL A 64 -10.90 -4.70 -10.70
CA VAL A 64 -9.83 -4.23 -9.82
C VAL A 64 -8.97 -5.43 -9.39
N VAL A 65 -7.69 -5.36 -9.70
CA VAL A 65 -6.72 -6.43 -9.43
C VAL A 65 -5.62 -6.02 -8.45
N GLY A 66 -5.57 -4.75 -8.09
CA GLY A 66 -4.65 -4.23 -7.11
C GLY A 66 -5.10 -2.86 -6.59
N TRP A 67 -4.60 -2.50 -5.43
CA TRP A 67 -4.87 -1.22 -4.78
C TRP A 67 -3.65 -0.75 -4.01
N ALA A 68 -3.37 0.55 -4.09
CA ALA A 68 -2.40 1.24 -3.26
C ALA A 68 -3.01 2.51 -2.68
N CYS A 69 -2.57 2.89 -1.49
CA CYS A 69 -2.91 4.16 -0.85
C CYS A 69 -1.62 4.84 -0.39
N CYS A 70 -1.45 6.11 -0.74
CA CYS A 70 -0.36 6.93 -0.25
C CYS A 70 -0.87 8.32 0.16
N GLY A 71 -0.08 9.04 0.92
CA GLY A 71 -0.44 10.38 1.37
C GLY A 71 0.67 11.04 2.16
N PRO A 72 0.43 12.27 2.66
CA PRO A 72 1.39 12.96 3.50
C PRO A 72 1.62 12.17 4.79
N ARG A 73 2.88 12.04 5.18
CA ARG A 73 3.21 11.47 6.48
C ARG A 73 3.01 12.51 7.57
N ASN A 74 2.13 12.22 8.52
CA ASN A 74 1.94 13.07 9.69
C ASN A 74 3.09 12.86 10.69
N THR A 75 4.19 13.58 10.48
CA THR A 75 5.30 13.59 11.44
C THR A 75 5.36 14.95 12.12
N PRO A 76 5.32 15.04 13.46
CA PRO A 76 5.57 16.28 14.15
C PRO A 76 6.95 16.83 13.74
N GLY A 77 7.00 18.08 13.24
CA GLY A 77 8.25 18.72 12.83
C GLY A 77 8.75 18.38 11.41
N GLY A 78 7.93 17.80 10.55
CA GLY A 78 8.25 17.58 9.13
C GLY A 78 8.61 18.89 8.44
N GLY A 79 9.89 19.00 7.97
CA GLY A 79 10.41 20.19 7.31
C GLY A 79 9.79 20.46 5.93
N ALA A 80 10.13 21.60 5.33
CA ALA A 80 9.76 21.95 3.97
C ALA A 80 10.24 20.85 2.99
N GLY A 81 9.31 20.27 2.25
CA GLY A 81 9.57 19.11 1.40
C GLY A 81 9.07 17.78 1.94
N GLY A 82 8.30 17.77 3.00
CA GLY A 82 7.56 16.64 3.62
C GLY A 82 7.97 15.21 3.26
N GLU A 83 7.58 14.26 4.06
CA GLU A 83 7.66 12.84 3.69
C GLU A 83 6.26 12.33 3.30
N GLY A 84 6.19 11.49 2.29
CA GLY A 84 5.00 10.71 2.00
C GLY A 84 5.07 9.33 2.68
N GLU A 85 3.91 8.72 2.84
CA GLU A 85 3.79 7.35 3.34
C GLU A 85 2.95 6.50 2.39
N VAL A 86 3.41 5.28 2.12
CA VAL A 86 2.62 4.26 1.44
C VAL A 86 1.90 3.46 2.52
N TYR A 87 0.62 3.77 2.72
CA TYR A 87 -0.22 3.16 3.75
C TYR A 87 -0.69 1.76 3.40
N ALA A 88 -0.81 1.47 2.11
CA ALA A 88 -1.27 0.18 1.62
C ALA A 88 -0.75 -0.09 0.21
N LEU A 89 -0.45 -1.35 -0.09
CA LEU A 89 -0.25 -1.87 -1.44
C LEU A 89 -0.63 -3.35 -1.44
N TYR A 90 -1.70 -3.67 -2.13
CA TYR A 90 -2.22 -5.03 -2.26
C TYR A 90 -2.45 -5.38 -3.72
N VAL A 91 -2.16 -6.63 -4.06
CA VAL A 91 -2.41 -7.20 -5.37
C VAL A 91 -3.15 -8.51 -5.17
N ARG A 92 -4.10 -8.79 -6.04
CA ARG A 92 -4.81 -10.07 -6.06
C ARG A 92 -3.80 -11.23 -6.09
N PRO A 93 -3.90 -12.22 -5.18
CA PRO A 93 -2.85 -13.23 -4.98
C PRO A 93 -2.44 -14.02 -6.23
N ASP A 94 -3.38 -14.31 -7.12
CA ASP A 94 -3.15 -15.03 -8.39
C ASP A 94 -2.39 -14.20 -9.45
N LEU A 95 -2.26 -12.89 -9.24
CA LEU A 95 -1.54 -11.97 -10.12
C LEU A 95 -0.22 -11.47 -9.52
N LEU A 96 0.20 -12.04 -8.41
CA LEU A 96 1.49 -11.72 -7.82
C LEU A 96 2.65 -12.12 -8.76
N GLY A 97 3.66 -11.25 -8.89
CA GLY A 97 4.79 -11.47 -9.79
C GLY A 97 4.52 -11.10 -11.26
N ARG A 98 3.33 -10.60 -11.59
CA ARG A 98 2.94 -10.20 -12.96
C ARG A 98 3.07 -8.69 -13.23
N GLY A 99 3.82 -7.96 -12.40
CA GLY A 99 4.08 -6.53 -12.59
C GLY A 99 3.05 -5.58 -11.99
N VAL A 100 1.86 -6.05 -11.58
CA VAL A 100 0.77 -5.19 -11.05
C VAL A 100 1.24 -4.34 -9.86
N GLY A 101 1.91 -4.95 -8.88
CA GLY A 101 2.42 -4.22 -7.72
C GLY A 101 3.49 -3.20 -8.09
N ARG A 102 4.31 -3.51 -9.10
CA ARG A 102 5.32 -2.56 -9.60
C ARG A 102 4.65 -1.36 -10.25
N ALA A 103 3.67 -1.56 -11.11
CA ALA A 103 2.92 -0.48 -11.76
C ALA A 103 2.25 0.45 -10.73
N LEU A 104 1.61 -0.12 -9.69
CA LEU A 104 1.04 0.67 -8.59
C LEU A 104 2.11 1.48 -7.86
N LEU A 105 3.24 0.86 -7.53
CA LEU A 105 4.30 1.55 -6.79
C LEU A 105 4.98 2.64 -7.62
N ASP A 106 5.14 2.42 -8.92
CA ASP A 106 5.66 3.45 -9.83
C ASP A 106 4.71 4.65 -9.88
N THR A 107 3.38 4.44 -9.96
CA THR A 107 2.40 5.53 -9.87
C THR A 107 2.45 6.26 -8.52
N VAL A 108 2.69 5.54 -7.40
CA VAL A 108 2.93 6.17 -6.10
C VAL A 108 4.18 7.04 -6.11
N HIS A 109 5.25 6.61 -6.79
CA HIS A 109 6.45 7.41 -6.95
C HIS A 109 6.21 8.70 -7.76
N ASP A 110 5.41 8.61 -8.84
CA ASP A 110 5.03 9.77 -9.65
C ASP A 110 4.21 10.78 -8.82
N GLU A 111 3.27 10.28 -8.01
CA GLU A 111 2.48 11.10 -7.10
C GLU A 111 3.36 11.78 -6.03
N ALA A 112 4.35 11.06 -5.48
CA ALA A 112 5.31 11.61 -4.53
C ALA A 112 6.14 12.73 -5.17
N ALA A 113 6.57 12.56 -6.41
CA ALA A 113 7.29 13.58 -7.16
C ALA A 113 6.43 14.81 -7.42
N ALA A 114 5.19 14.62 -7.87
CA ALA A 114 4.24 15.69 -8.13
C ALA A 114 3.94 16.52 -6.87
N ARG A 115 3.95 15.89 -5.69
CA ARG A 115 3.75 16.56 -4.41
C ARG A 115 5.03 17.11 -3.78
N GLY A 116 6.19 16.86 -4.37
CA GLY A 116 7.48 17.34 -3.87
C GLY A 116 7.93 16.65 -2.58
N TRP A 117 7.50 15.41 -2.31
CA TRP A 117 7.96 14.67 -1.13
C TRP A 117 9.43 14.26 -1.29
N GLY A 118 10.27 14.64 -0.33
CA GLY A 118 11.70 14.32 -0.33
C GLY A 118 12.02 12.86 0.00
N ALA A 119 11.04 12.12 0.53
CA ALA A 119 11.16 10.70 0.80
C ALA A 119 9.77 10.05 0.87
N LEU A 120 9.74 8.73 0.64
CA LEU A 120 8.60 7.86 0.92
C LEU A 120 8.98 6.85 1.99
N VAL A 121 8.08 6.62 2.93
CA VAL A 121 8.19 5.59 3.95
C VAL A 121 7.04 4.59 3.84
N LEU A 122 7.22 3.41 4.40
CA LEU A 122 6.18 2.41 4.55
C LEU A 122 6.50 1.50 5.73
N TRP A 123 5.48 0.84 6.25
CA TRP A 123 5.62 -0.22 7.23
C TRP A 123 5.35 -1.57 6.59
N VAL A 124 6.16 -2.55 6.91
CA VAL A 124 6.01 -3.91 6.40
C VAL A 124 6.20 -4.91 7.53
N VAL A 125 5.32 -5.90 7.60
CA VAL A 125 5.46 -7.01 8.56
C VAL A 125 6.81 -7.68 8.36
N GLU A 126 7.61 -7.76 9.43
CA GLU A 126 8.99 -8.27 9.39
C GLU A 126 9.08 -9.69 8.82
N ALA A 127 8.10 -10.54 9.14
CA ALA A 127 7.99 -11.90 8.63
C ALA A 127 7.61 -11.98 7.13
N ASN A 128 7.09 -10.88 6.53
CA ASN A 128 6.72 -10.86 5.12
C ASN A 128 7.96 -10.65 4.21
N ALA A 129 8.81 -11.65 4.12
CA ALA A 129 10.04 -11.62 3.33
C ALA A 129 9.79 -11.31 1.83
N ARG A 130 8.62 -11.67 1.30
CA ARG A 130 8.25 -11.37 -0.09
C ARG A 130 8.06 -9.88 -0.31
N ALA A 131 7.27 -9.23 0.55
CA ALA A 131 7.03 -7.78 0.46
C ALA A 131 8.33 -7.00 0.70
N ARG A 132 9.14 -7.42 1.68
CA ARG A 132 10.44 -6.79 1.94
C ARG A 132 11.34 -6.81 0.71
N ARG A 133 11.52 -7.97 0.07
CA ARG A 133 12.30 -8.08 -1.19
C ARG A 133 11.72 -7.22 -2.32
N PHE A 134 10.39 -7.14 -2.43
CA PHE A 134 9.72 -6.29 -3.42
C PHE A 134 10.07 -4.81 -3.20
N TYR A 135 9.99 -4.31 -1.98
CA TYR A 135 10.35 -2.92 -1.67
C TYR A 135 11.86 -2.67 -1.80
N GLU A 136 12.70 -3.61 -1.39
CA GLU A 136 14.16 -3.52 -1.57
C GLU A 136 14.55 -3.41 -3.05
N ALA A 137 13.90 -4.17 -3.92
CA ALA A 137 14.08 -4.09 -5.38
C ALA A 137 13.59 -2.76 -5.97
N ALA A 138 12.65 -2.09 -5.30
CA ALA A 138 12.17 -0.75 -5.66
C ALA A 138 12.99 0.40 -5.02
N GLY A 139 14.10 0.08 -4.37
CA GLY A 139 15.03 1.07 -3.81
C GLY A 139 14.75 1.50 -2.38
N TYR A 140 13.78 0.88 -1.70
CA TYR A 140 13.57 1.12 -0.27
C TYR A 140 14.60 0.37 0.57
N ARG A 141 14.93 0.93 1.73
CA ARG A 141 15.84 0.30 2.71
C ARG A 141 15.25 0.44 4.10
N PRO A 142 15.47 -0.56 4.99
CA PRO A 142 15.11 -0.39 6.40
C PRO A 142 15.87 0.80 6.98
N ASP A 143 15.17 1.62 7.77
CA ASP A 143 15.74 2.83 8.40
C ASP A 143 15.84 2.73 9.93
N GLY A 144 15.64 1.53 10.47
CA GLY A 144 15.72 1.24 11.90
C GLY A 144 14.40 1.44 12.65
N GLY A 145 13.36 2.02 12.03
CA GLY A 145 12.05 2.11 12.65
C GLY A 145 11.41 0.73 12.82
N ALA A 146 10.82 0.48 13.99
CA ALA A 146 10.08 -0.73 14.28
C ALA A 146 8.89 -0.42 15.18
N GLN A 147 7.81 -1.15 14.98
CA GLN A 147 6.60 -1.11 15.81
C GLN A 147 5.98 -2.50 15.89
N SER A 148 4.98 -2.67 16.74
CA SER A 148 4.21 -3.91 16.81
C SER A 148 2.73 -3.58 16.85
N GLU A 149 1.95 -4.30 16.06
CA GLU A 149 0.51 -4.27 16.06
C GLU A 149 -0.02 -5.59 16.62
N GLU A 150 -1.12 -5.52 17.37
CA GLU A 150 -1.72 -6.71 17.97
C GLU A 150 -2.91 -7.20 17.14
N TYR A 151 -2.89 -8.48 16.78
CA TYR A 151 -3.96 -9.15 16.06
C TYR A 151 -4.43 -10.37 16.87
N ALA A 152 -5.63 -10.28 17.46
CA ALA A 152 -6.21 -11.36 18.30
C ALA A 152 -5.23 -11.88 19.37
N GLY A 153 -4.57 -10.97 20.10
CA GLY A 153 -3.64 -11.30 21.18
C GLY A 153 -2.22 -11.68 20.72
N VAL A 154 -1.93 -11.64 19.41
CA VAL A 154 -0.59 -11.91 18.87
C VAL A 154 0.04 -10.61 18.40
N ALA A 155 1.18 -10.26 18.99
CA ALA A 155 1.97 -9.11 18.56
C ALA A 155 2.71 -9.43 17.25
N VAL A 156 2.44 -8.65 16.22
CA VAL A 156 3.09 -8.77 14.90
C VAL A 156 4.01 -7.59 14.70
N ARG A 157 5.29 -7.88 14.57
CA ARG A 157 6.31 -6.86 14.38
C ARG A 157 6.33 -6.35 12.95
N GLU A 158 6.40 -5.02 12.82
CA GLU A 158 6.59 -4.31 11.56
C GLU A 158 7.91 -3.53 11.60
N VAL A 159 8.55 -3.44 10.45
CA VAL A 159 9.77 -2.67 10.23
C VAL A 159 9.50 -1.57 9.21
N ARG A 160 10.09 -0.41 9.44
CA ARG A 160 9.95 0.72 8.54
C ARG A 160 11.00 0.68 7.44
N TYR A 161 10.53 0.89 6.24
CA TYR A 161 11.35 1.06 5.05
C TYR A 161 11.22 2.50 4.54
N ARG A 162 12.34 3.03 4.05
CA ARG A 162 12.43 4.40 3.54
C ARG A 162 13.12 4.40 2.19
N ARG A 163 12.61 5.21 1.27
CA ARG A 163 13.23 5.56 -0.01
C ARG A 163 13.36 7.08 -0.08
N VAL A 164 14.59 7.57 -0.22
CA VAL A 164 14.83 9.00 -0.50
C VAL A 164 14.47 9.25 -1.96
N ALA A 165 13.75 10.34 -2.22
CA ALA A 165 13.52 10.81 -3.57
C ALA A 165 14.88 11.19 -4.17
N GLY A 166 15.35 10.38 -5.11
CA GLY A 166 16.42 10.82 -6.03
C GLY A 166 15.79 11.62 -7.17
N PRO A 167 16.56 12.20 -8.07
CA PRO A 167 15.99 12.73 -9.31
C PRO A 167 15.22 11.58 -9.97
N PHE A 168 13.88 11.70 -9.98
CA PHE A 168 13.05 10.72 -10.67
C PHE A 168 13.43 10.76 -12.15
N PRO A 169 13.87 9.66 -12.76
CA PRO A 169 13.96 9.65 -14.20
C PRO A 169 12.54 9.91 -14.71
N CYS A 170 12.37 11.00 -15.45
CA CYS A 170 11.16 11.27 -16.19
C CYS A 170 10.95 10.11 -17.16
N GLY A 171 10.22 9.09 -16.76
CA GLY A 171 9.87 7.94 -17.59
C GLY A 171 8.65 8.27 -18.43
N PRO A 172 8.58 7.86 -19.68
CA PRO A 172 7.43 8.10 -20.54
C PRO A 172 6.26 7.22 -20.11
N GLY A 173 5.14 7.86 -19.79
CA GLY A 173 3.82 7.28 -19.83
C GLY A 173 3.42 6.44 -18.62
N HIS A 174 2.31 6.81 -18.03
CA HIS A 174 1.58 5.95 -17.09
C HIS A 174 1.32 4.59 -17.74
N PRO A 175 1.62 3.48 -17.08
CA PRO A 175 1.21 2.18 -17.60
C PRO A 175 -0.32 2.14 -17.66
N SER A 176 -0.83 1.84 -18.85
CA SER A 176 -2.27 1.64 -19.07
C SER A 176 -2.79 0.64 -18.04
N GLY A 177 -3.77 1.06 -17.22
CA GLY A 177 -4.42 0.19 -16.24
C GLY A 177 -4.34 0.62 -14.77
N VAL A 178 -3.65 1.71 -14.43
CA VAL A 178 -3.74 2.31 -13.07
C VAL A 178 -4.53 3.61 -13.14
N ARG A 179 -5.50 3.78 -12.22
CA ARG A 179 -6.33 4.99 -12.08
C ARG A 179 -6.53 5.36 -10.61
N GLN A 180 -6.85 6.62 -10.38
CA GLN A 180 -7.30 7.15 -9.09
C GLN A 180 -8.78 6.88 -8.85
#